data_fd9fb71bcc5d927c0e411bca655e8379
#
_entry.id   fd9fb71bcc5d927c0e411bca655e8379
#
_cell.length_a   1.000
_cell.length_b   1.000
_cell.length_c   1.000
_cell.angle_alpha   90.00
_cell.angle_beta   90.00
_cell.angle_gamma   90.00
#
_symmetry.space_group_name_H-M   'P 1'
#
loop_
_entity.id
_entity.type
_entity.pdbx_description
1 polymer ?
#
loop_
_entity_poly.entity_id
_entity_poly.type
_entity_poly.pdbx_seq_one_letter_code
_entity_poly.pdbx_strand_id
1 'polypeptide(L)'
;MMMRTKFSALLLLILCCVTPIQAQDNDIEISGLVIDRTVTRFGKDFVFYYASYWRDLPFTQGFNVTLYETVFPQAGTLLTLEVNGVTIYKTHFGRRASPIKERAEQAILLTIDYLAQARANAITGELADKNQGY
;
A
#
# COMPACT_ATOMS: atom_id res chain seq x y z
N MET A 1 19.63 -56.86 -33.28
CA MET A 1 18.28 -56.55 -32.85
C MET A 1 18.15 -56.18 -31.36
N MET A 2 19.00 -56.65 -30.49
CA MET A 2 18.93 -56.33 -29.04
C MET A 2 19.38 -54.89 -28.68
N MET A 3 20.16 -54.19 -29.49
CA MET A 3 20.64 -52.85 -29.20
C MET A 3 19.58 -51.75 -29.47
N ARG A 4 18.62 -51.98 -30.33
CA ARG A 4 17.61 -51.00 -30.69
C ARG A 4 16.51 -50.82 -29.59
N THR A 5 16.21 -51.87 -28.87
CA THR A 5 15.20 -51.85 -27.78
C THR A 5 15.75 -51.18 -26.52
N LYS A 6 17.06 -51.32 -26.25
CA LYS A 6 17.70 -50.63 -25.10
C LYS A 6 17.84 -49.14 -25.31
N PHE A 7 18.03 -48.69 -26.54
CA PHE A 7 18.10 -47.28 -26.88
C PHE A 7 16.71 -46.57 -26.76
N SER A 8 15.65 -47.31 -27.15
CA SER A 8 14.29 -46.80 -27.03
C SER A 8 13.84 -46.66 -25.58
N ALA A 9 14.24 -47.59 -24.71
CA ALA A 9 13.94 -47.53 -23.27
C ALA A 9 14.71 -46.40 -22.56
N LEU A 10 15.95 -46.14 -22.99
CA LEU A 10 16.76 -45.03 -22.47
C LEU A 10 16.20 -43.66 -22.88
N LEU A 11 15.70 -43.54 -24.13
CA LEU A 11 15.09 -42.32 -24.62
C LEU A 11 13.76 -42.02 -23.92
N LEU A 12 12.99 -43.07 -23.56
CA LEU A 12 11.74 -42.92 -22.82
C LEU A 12 11.96 -42.48 -21.35
N LEU A 13 13.09 -42.91 -20.76
CA LEU A 13 13.44 -42.54 -19.38
C LEU A 13 13.86 -41.08 -19.25
N ILE A 14 14.43 -40.48 -20.30
CA ILE A 14 14.87 -39.08 -20.32
C ILE A 14 13.66 -38.14 -20.47
N LEU A 15 12.57 -38.62 -21.09
CA LEU A 15 11.37 -37.79 -21.33
C LEU A 15 10.49 -37.58 -20.07
N CYS A 16 10.69 -38.41 -19.01
CA CYS A 16 9.90 -38.29 -17.76
C CYS A 16 10.44 -37.26 -16.77
N CYS A 17 11.55 -36.57 -17.03
CA CYS A 17 12.13 -35.60 -16.10
C CYS A 17 11.80 -34.14 -16.43
N VAL A 18 10.86 -33.87 -17.33
CA VAL A 18 10.36 -32.50 -17.52
C VAL A 18 9.28 -32.26 -16.46
N THR A 19 9.72 -31.93 -15.25
CA THR A 19 8.82 -31.33 -14.26
C THR A 19 8.41 -29.96 -14.77
N PRO A 20 7.10 -29.66 -14.89
CA PRO A 20 6.71 -28.30 -15.18
C PRO A 20 7.18 -27.41 -14.00
N ILE A 21 8.12 -26.53 -14.27
CA ILE A 21 8.40 -25.43 -13.37
C ILE A 21 7.14 -24.60 -13.37
N GLN A 22 6.29 -24.79 -12.36
CA GLN A 22 5.22 -23.84 -12.09
C GLN A 22 5.93 -22.53 -11.68
N ALA A 23 5.93 -21.58 -12.58
CA ALA A 23 6.20 -20.21 -12.23
C ALA A 23 5.15 -19.83 -11.19
N GLN A 24 5.53 -19.73 -9.91
CA GLN A 24 4.73 -19.04 -8.93
C GLN A 24 4.70 -17.58 -9.38
N ASP A 25 3.57 -17.15 -9.94
CA ASP A 25 3.24 -15.75 -9.99
C ASP A 25 3.17 -15.27 -8.53
N ASN A 26 4.34 -14.89 -8.01
CA ASN A 26 4.40 -14.03 -6.86
C ASN A 26 3.94 -12.66 -7.36
N ASP A 27 2.64 -12.46 -7.45
CA ASP A 27 2.07 -11.13 -7.49
C ASP A 27 2.57 -10.42 -6.22
N ILE A 28 3.70 -9.73 -6.36
CA ILE A 28 4.19 -8.83 -5.33
C ILE A 28 3.22 -7.67 -5.35
N GLU A 29 2.17 -7.78 -4.57
CA GLU A 29 1.27 -6.67 -4.33
C GLU A 29 2.07 -5.57 -3.62
N ILE A 30 2.44 -4.54 -4.39
CA ILE A 30 3.11 -3.37 -3.84
C ILE A 30 2.05 -2.57 -3.11
N SER A 31 2.02 -2.71 -1.80
CA SER A 31 1.10 -2.00 -0.90
C SER A 31 1.86 -1.34 0.25
N GLY A 32 1.19 -0.50 0.99
CA GLY A 32 1.81 0.24 2.09
C GLY A 32 2.64 1.44 1.61
N LEU A 33 2.31 2.01 0.46
CA LEU A 33 3.04 3.12 -0.13
C LEU A 33 2.55 4.47 0.38
N VAL A 34 3.48 5.42 0.48
CA VAL A 34 3.19 6.85 0.58
C VAL A 34 3.49 7.49 -0.77
N ILE A 35 2.45 7.97 -1.43
CA ILE A 35 2.52 8.60 -2.75
C ILE A 35 2.54 10.11 -2.56
N ASP A 36 3.66 10.73 -2.90
CA ASP A 36 3.85 12.18 -2.81
C ASP A 36 3.46 12.88 -4.11
N ARG A 37 2.39 13.65 -4.06
CA ARG A 37 1.94 14.56 -5.12
C ARG A 37 1.94 16.02 -4.65
N THR A 38 2.80 16.36 -3.70
CA THR A 38 2.94 17.73 -3.21
C THR A 38 3.87 18.54 -4.10
N VAL A 39 3.71 19.85 -4.08
CA VAL A 39 4.40 20.79 -4.97
C VAL A 39 5.22 21.78 -4.18
N THR A 40 4.68 22.33 -3.09
CA THR A 40 5.33 23.34 -2.29
C THR A 40 6.35 22.77 -1.31
N ARG A 41 7.24 23.61 -0.81
CA ARG A 41 8.16 23.24 0.28
C ARG A 41 7.40 22.76 1.52
N PHE A 42 6.31 23.42 1.88
CA PHE A 42 5.48 23.02 3.03
C PHE A 42 4.93 21.59 2.87
N GLY A 43 4.45 21.28 1.68
CA GLY A 43 3.98 19.92 1.38
C GLY A 43 5.10 18.89 1.42
N LYS A 44 6.28 19.22 0.89
CA LYS A 44 7.44 18.32 0.94
C LYS A 44 7.90 18.06 2.37
N ASP A 45 7.94 19.09 3.20
CA ASP A 45 8.29 18.94 4.62
C ASP A 45 7.23 18.11 5.37
N PHE A 46 5.95 18.31 5.06
CA PHE A 46 4.87 17.50 5.63
C PHE A 46 5.03 16.02 5.24
N VAL A 47 5.24 15.73 3.97
CA VAL A 47 5.45 14.35 3.49
C VAL A 47 6.66 13.72 4.17
N PHE A 48 7.73 14.46 4.35
CA PHE A 48 8.92 13.97 5.04
C PHE A 48 8.61 13.46 6.45
N TYR A 49 7.92 14.27 7.27
CA TYR A 49 7.54 13.88 8.61
C TYR A 49 6.51 12.74 8.61
N TYR A 50 5.47 12.86 7.78
CA TYR A 50 4.42 11.86 7.69
C TYR A 50 4.97 10.49 7.25
N ALA A 51 5.81 10.45 6.23
CA ALA A 51 6.41 9.21 5.73
C ALA A 51 7.34 8.55 6.77
N SER A 52 8.01 9.35 7.61
CA SER A 52 8.82 8.81 8.69
C SER A 52 7.95 8.08 9.73
N TYR A 53 6.81 8.65 10.10
CA TYR A 53 5.86 8.00 11.02
C TYR A 53 5.19 6.77 10.38
N TRP A 54 4.79 6.88 9.11
CA TRP A 54 4.19 5.78 8.36
C TRP A 54 5.07 4.55 8.32
N ARG A 55 6.37 4.72 8.13
CA ARG A 55 7.35 3.62 8.07
C ARG A 55 7.36 2.77 9.33
N ASP A 56 7.12 3.39 10.48
CA ASP A 56 7.14 2.73 11.78
C ASP A 56 5.79 2.07 12.14
N LEU A 57 4.76 2.27 11.33
CA LEU A 57 3.45 1.67 11.56
C LEU A 57 3.42 0.19 11.17
N PRO A 58 2.89 -0.67 12.04
CA PRO A 58 2.58 -2.05 11.67
C PRO A 58 1.31 -2.13 10.83
N PHE A 59 1.17 -3.20 10.07
CA PHE A 59 -0.07 -3.57 9.37
C PHE A 59 -0.54 -2.55 8.32
N THR A 60 0.38 -1.97 7.58
CA THR A 60 0.09 -1.02 6.50
C THR A 60 -0.19 -1.70 5.17
N GLN A 61 -0.04 -3.02 5.07
CA GLN A 61 -0.32 -3.79 3.86
C GLN A 61 -1.78 -3.63 3.43
N GLY A 62 -1.99 -3.42 2.14
CA GLY A 62 -3.31 -3.16 1.56
C GLY A 62 -3.77 -1.71 1.65
N PHE A 63 -2.97 -0.82 2.27
CA PHE A 63 -3.28 0.61 2.39
C PHE A 63 -2.22 1.45 1.71
N ASN A 64 -2.63 2.27 0.76
CA ASN A 64 -1.78 3.26 0.11
C ASN A 64 -2.25 4.66 0.49
N VAL A 65 -1.30 5.50 0.87
CA VAL A 65 -1.56 6.90 1.22
C VAL A 65 -1.16 7.78 0.07
N THR A 66 -2.01 8.71 -0.31
CA THR A 66 -1.70 9.76 -1.28
C THR A 66 -1.79 11.13 -0.61
N LEU A 67 -0.73 11.89 -0.72
CA LEU A 67 -0.64 13.27 -0.25
C LEU A 67 -0.56 14.19 -1.46
N TYR A 68 -1.49 15.12 -1.58
CA TYR A 68 -1.49 16.09 -2.67
C TYR A 68 -1.88 17.49 -2.19
N GLU A 69 -1.51 18.47 -2.96
CA GLU A 69 -1.77 19.88 -2.66
C GLU A 69 -2.61 20.55 -3.73
N THR A 70 -3.44 21.46 -3.25
CA THR A 70 -4.07 22.48 -4.10
C THR A 70 -3.49 23.84 -3.72
N VAL A 71 -2.78 24.46 -4.65
CA VAL A 71 -2.15 25.78 -4.43
C VAL A 71 -3.15 26.86 -4.78
N PHE A 72 -3.37 27.78 -3.83
CA PHE A 72 -4.17 28.97 -4.03
C PHE A 72 -3.23 30.17 -4.14
N PRO A 73 -3.13 30.82 -5.31
CA PRO A 73 -2.32 32.02 -5.45
C PRO A 73 -2.69 33.04 -4.37
N GLN A 74 -1.71 33.55 -3.63
CA GLN A 74 -1.85 34.54 -2.55
C GLN A 74 -2.51 34.04 -1.25
N ALA A 75 -3.12 32.85 -1.23
CA ALA A 75 -3.81 32.33 -0.05
C ALA A 75 -3.15 31.09 0.59
N GLY A 76 -2.05 30.62 0.04
CA GLY A 76 -1.33 29.45 0.54
C GLY A 76 -1.72 28.16 -0.17
N THR A 77 -1.63 27.04 0.52
CA THR A 77 -1.89 25.73 -0.04
C THR A 77 -2.76 24.87 0.86
N LEU A 78 -3.65 24.08 0.26
CA LEU A 78 -4.45 23.07 0.94
C LEU A 78 -3.80 21.71 0.69
N LEU A 79 -3.35 21.06 1.75
CA LEU A 79 -2.84 19.69 1.70
C LEU A 79 -3.96 18.71 2.02
N THR A 80 -4.10 17.70 1.21
CA THR A 80 -5.08 16.63 1.37
C THR A 80 -4.39 15.28 1.47
N LEU A 81 -4.81 14.48 2.44
CA LEU A 81 -4.34 13.13 2.66
C LEU A 81 -5.46 12.14 2.44
N GLU A 82 -5.23 11.17 1.57
CA GLU A 82 -6.16 10.09 1.25
C GLU A 82 -5.54 8.74 1.57
N VAL A 83 -6.37 7.83 2.08
CA VAL A 83 -6.02 6.40 2.21
C VAL A 83 -6.94 5.62 1.28
N ASN A 84 -6.35 4.92 0.32
CA ASN A 84 -7.09 4.16 -0.71
C ASN A 84 -8.21 5.00 -1.38
N GLY A 85 -7.92 6.27 -1.67
CA GLY A 85 -8.87 7.19 -2.30
C GLY A 85 -9.88 7.84 -1.37
N VAL A 86 -9.86 7.53 -0.07
CA VAL A 86 -10.72 8.16 0.93
C VAL A 86 -9.99 9.29 1.63
N THR A 87 -10.50 10.50 1.56
CA THR A 87 -9.93 11.65 2.26
C THR A 87 -10.13 11.51 3.77
N ILE A 88 -9.03 11.48 4.51
CA ILE A 88 -9.06 11.37 5.98
C ILE A 88 -8.54 12.61 6.70
N TYR A 89 -7.76 13.45 6.03
CA TYR A 89 -7.20 14.66 6.62
C TYR A 89 -7.02 15.76 5.58
N LYS A 90 -7.32 16.99 5.98
CA LYS A 90 -7.03 18.20 5.21
C LYS A 90 -6.45 19.27 6.13
N THR A 91 -5.46 19.99 5.64
CA THR A 91 -4.88 21.12 6.36
C THR A 91 -4.46 22.22 5.42
N HIS A 92 -4.65 23.47 5.84
CA HIS A 92 -4.26 24.64 5.08
C HIS A 92 -2.96 25.24 5.63
N PHE A 93 -2.02 25.49 4.76
CA PHE A 93 -0.80 26.23 5.08
C PHE A 93 -0.88 27.62 4.46
N GLY A 94 -0.88 28.64 5.32
CA GLY A 94 -0.78 30.03 4.89
C GLY A 94 0.65 30.41 4.49
N ARG A 95 0.87 31.69 4.24
CA ARG A 95 2.19 32.24 3.87
C ARG A 95 3.19 32.28 5.03
N ARG A 96 2.71 32.24 6.26
CA ARG A 96 3.54 32.27 7.47
C ARG A 96 4.01 30.88 7.83
N ALA A 97 5.12 30.80 8.59
CA ALA A 97 5.60 29.55 9.15
C ALA A 97 4.48 28.83 9.89
N SER A 98 4.25 27.59 9.53
CA SER A 98 3.22 26.73 10.11
C SER A 98 3.88 25.59 10.88
N PRO A 99 3.27 25.08 11.95
CA PRO A 99 3.79 23.93 12.70
C PRO A 99 3.57 22.63 11.88
N ILE A 100 4.39 22.43 10.86
CA ILE A 100 4.23 21.33 9.89
C ILE A 100 4.36 19.98 10.57
N LYS A 101 5.31 19.84 11.48
CA LYS A 101 5.56 18.59 12.21
C LYS A 101 4.35 18.17 13.03
N GLU A 102 3.78 19.09 13.81
CA GLU A 102 2.59 18.82 14.64
C GLU A 102 1.37 18.44 13.77
N ARG A 103 1.24 19.05 12.60
CA ARG A 103 0.17 18.70 11.67
C ARG A 103 0.38 17.31 11.05
N ALA A 104 1.61 16.93 10.75
CA ALA A 104 1.94 15.57 10.32
C ALA A 104 1.65 14.55 11.44
N GLU A 105 1.94 14.88 12.69
CA GLU A 105 1.59 14.06 13.85
C GLU A 105 0.08 13.89 13.99
N GLN A 106 -0.70 14.94 13.85
CA GLN A 106 -2.16 14.85 13.84
C GLN A 106 -2.66 13.96 12.71
N ALA A 107 -2.11 14.12 11.51
CA ALA A 107 -2.49 13.33 10.35
C ALA A 107 -2.20 11.84 10.54
N ILE A 108 -1.05 11.48 11.11
CA ILE A 108 -0.73 10.08 11.35
C ILE A 108 -1.62 9.45 12.42
N LEU A 109 -2.01 10.19 13.45
CA LEU A 109 -2.95 9.71 14.47
C LEU A 109 -4.33 9.41 13.85
N LEU A 110 -4.83 10.29 12.98
CA LEU A 110 -6.08 10.04 12.24
C LEU A 110 -5.95 8.86 11.28
N THR A 111 -4.78 8.68 10.68
CA THR A 111 -4.50 7.53 9.83
C THR A 111 -4.54 6.22 10.64
N ILE A 112 -3.92 6.18 11.80
CA ILE A 112 -3.92 5.00 12.68
C ILE A 112 -5.36 4.62 13.06
N ASP A 113 -6.16 5.60 13.44
CA ASP A 113 -7.57 5.39 13.79
C ASP A 113 -8.36 4.85 12.60
N TYR A 114 -8.18 5.43 11.42
CA TYR A 114 -8.81 4.96 10.19
C TYR A 114 -8.42 3.52 9.84
N LEU A 115 -7.13 3.18 9.91
CA LEU A 115 -6.66 1.82 9.62
C LEU A 115 -7.22 0.81 10.62
N ALA A 116 -7.29 1.16 11.90
CA ALA A 116 -7.86 0.31 12.94
C ALA A 116 -9.34 0.03 12.67
N GLN A 117 -10.12 1.05 12.32
CA GLN A 117 -11.54 0.92 11.98
C GLN A 117 -11.74 0.08 10.70
N ALA A 118 -10.95 0.33 9.66
CA ALA A 118 -11.04 -0.41 8.41
C ALA A 118 -10.75 -1.91 8.62
N ARG A 119 -9.78 -2.25 9.44
CA ARG A 119 -9.47 -3.64 9.80
C ARG A 119 -10.56 -4.28 10.64
N ALA A 120 -11.10 -3.57 11.63
CA ALA A 120 -12.22 -4.06 12.44
C ALA A 120 -13.45 -4.34 11.57
N ASN A 121 -13.76 -3.46 10.63
CA ASN A 121 -14.87 -3.64 9.70
C ASN A 121 -14.67 -4.84 8.76
N ALA A 122 -13.45 -5.06 8.29
CA ALA A 122 -13.12 -6.23 7.46
C ALA A 122 -13.32 -7.54 8.23
N ILE A 123 -12.87 -7.64 9.47
CA ILE A 123 -13.06 -8.80 10.33
C ILE A 123 -14.55 -9.04 10.61
N THR A 124 -15.30 -7.99 10.92
CA THR A 124 -16.75 -8.07 11.18
C THR A 124 -17.51 -8.50 9.91
N GLY A 125 -17.14 -8.00 8.74
CA GLY A 125 -17.71 -8.39 7.47
C GLY A 125 -17.48 -9.88 7.14
N GLU A 126 -16.28 -10.38 7.38
CA GLU A 126 -15.96 -11.81 7.20
C GLU A 126 -16.76 -12.73 8.14
N LEU A 127 -16.95 -12.33 9.38
CA LEU A 127 -17.75 -13.08 10.36
C LEU A 127 -19.25 -13.09 9.97
N ALA A 128 -19.77 -11.97 9.48
CA ALA A 128 -21.15 -11.87 9.00
C ALA A 128 -21.40 -12.75 7.77
N ASP A 129 -20.44 -12.79 6.84
CA ASP A 129 -20.52 -13.63 5.64
C ASP A 129 -20.48 -15.13 5.99
N LYS A 130 -19.66 -15.55 6.92
CA LYS A 130 -19.61 -16.91 7.44
C LYS A 130 -20.92 -17.36 8.14
N ASN A 131 -21.62 -16.40 8.78
CA ASN A 131 -22.89 -16.69 9.45
C ASN A 131 -24.08 -16.76 8.49
N GLN A 132 -23.98 -16.26 7.28
CA GLN A 132 -25.03 -16.33 6.25
C GLN A 132 -24.94 -17.59 5.38
N GLY A 133 -23.94 -18.41 5.57
CA GLY A 133 -23.70 -19.65 4.83
C GLY A 133 -24.49 -20.88 5.30
N TYR A 134 -25.64 -20.71 5.92
CA TYR A 134 -26.57 -21.79 6.28
C TYR A 134 -27.79 -21.75 5.41
#